data_933bc43506f377092c4507db343fd3a7
#
_entry.id   933bc43506f377092c4507db343fd3a7
#
_cell.length_a   1.000
_cell.length_b   1.000
_cell.length_c   1.000
_cell.angle_alpha   90.00
_cell.angle_beta   90.00
_cell.angle_gamma   90.00
#
_symmetry.space_group_name_H-M   'P 1'
#
loop_
_entity.id
_entity.type
_entity.pdbx_description
1 polymer ?
#
loop_
_entity_poly.entity_id
_entity_poly.type
_entity_poly.pdbx_seq_one_letter_code
_entity_poly.pdbx_strand_id
1 'polypeptide(L)'
;MDWETLRANCLSCRSCGLCETRTNVVFGQGSEHAEVLFVGEGPGQSEDEQGLPFVGRSGQLLDKYLFAIDLDRSQNCYIANIVKCRPPKNRDPLPAE
;
A
#
# COMPACT_ATOMS: atom_id res chain seq x y z
N MET A 1 -12.75 7.08 -14.40
CA MET A 1 -12.70 7.17 -12.91
C MET A 1 -11.52 8.04 -12.54
N ASP A 2 -11.74 9.05 -11.71
CA ASP A 2 -10.65 9.89 -11.27
C ASP A 2 -9.98 9.31 -10.01
N TRP A 3 -8.89 9.96 -9.59
CA TRP A 3 -8.10 9.50 -8.43
C TRP A 3 -8.92 9.48 -7.14
N GLU A 4 -9.68 10.54 -6.90
CA GLU A 4 -10.48 10.66 -5.67
C GLU A 4 -11.54 9.56 -5.58
N THR A 5 -12.20 9.25 -6.69
CA THR A 5 -13.20 8.18 -6.76
C THR A 5 -12.56 6.82 -6.53
N LEU A 6 -11.41 6.56 -7.15
CA LEU A 6 -10.68 5.31 -6.96
C LEU A 6 -10.29 5.15 -5.49
N ARG A 7 -9.72 6.20 -4.89
CA ARG A 7 -9.31 6.16 -3.50
C ARG A 7 -10.49 5.89 -2.57
N ALA A 8 -11.60 6.60 -2.77
CA ALA A 8 -12.80 6.40 -1.96
C ALA A 8 -13.36 4.98 -2.09
N ASN A 9 -13.40 4.45 -3.31
CA ASN A 9 -13.86 3.08 -3.54
C ASN A 9 -12.97 2.05 -2.85
N CYS A 10 -11.65 2.25 -2.86
CA CYS A 10 -10.72 1.35 -2.19
C CYS A 10 -10.86 1.41 -0.66
N LEU A 11 -10.99 2.62 -0.10
CA LEU A 11 -11.08 2.80 1.34
C LEU A 11 -12.34 2.17 1.94
N SER A 12 -13.41 2.06 1.17
CA SER A 12 -14.67 1.44 1.60
C SER A 12 -14.90 0.04 1.02
N CYS A 13 -13.89 -0.54 0.37
CA CYS A 13 -14.03 -1.82 -0.32
C CYS A 13 -14.36 -2.97 0.64
N ARG A 14 -15.35 -3.79 0.26
CA ARG A 14 -15.72 -5.01 0.98
C ARG A 14 -15.93 -6.17 0.01
N SER A 15 -15.17 -6.18 -1.09
CA SER A 15 -15.37 -7.15 -2.17
C SER A 15 -14.85 -8.56 -1.88
N CYS A 16 -14.00 -8.71 -0.86
CA CYS A 16 -13.49 -10.03 -0.44
C CYS A 16 -13.39 -10.13 1.08
N GLY A 17 -13.07 -11.32 1.59
CA GLY A 17 -13.01 -11.60 3.01
C GLY A 17 -11.96 -10.81 3.78
N LEU A 18 -10.97 -10.23 3.12
CA LEU A 18 -9.93 -9.46 3.80
C LEU A 18 -10.50 -8.24 4.51
N CYS A 19 -11.67 -7.74 4.09
CA CYS A 19 -12.31 -6.61 4.76
C CYS A 19 -12.71 -6.92 6.20
N GLU A 20 -12.86 -8.19 6.56
CA GLU A 20 -13.31 -8.59 7.90
C GLU A 20 -12.17 -8.63 8.92
N THR A 21 -10.93 -8.81 8.46
CA THR A 21 -9.79 -8.95 9.36
C THR A 21 -8.80 -7.80 9.30
N ARG A 22 -8.91 -6.93 8.29
CA ARG A 22 -8.05 -5.75 8.19
C ARG A 22 -8.37 -4.74 9.29
N THR A 23 -7.37 -3.99 9.74
CA THR A 23 -7.59 -2.80 10.58
C THR A 23 -7.80 -1.57 9.72
N ASN A 24 -6.97 -1.39 8.70
CA ASN A 24 -7.08 -0.29 7.74
C ASN A 24 -6.91 -0.80 6.31
N VAL A 25 -7.49 -0.09 5.36
CA VAL A 25 -7.12 -0.23 3.95
C VAL A 25 -5.84 0.54 3.73
N VAL A 26 -4.87 -0.07 3.04
CA VAL A 26 -3.60 0.57 2.70
C VAL A 26 -3.64 0.89 1.22
N PHE A 27 -4.13 2.09 0.89
CA PHE A 27 -4.33 2.49 -0.51
C PHE A 27 -3.02 2.76 -1.22
N GLY A 28 -2.12 3.48 -0.58
CA GLY A 28 -0.84 3.87 -1.14
C GLY A 28 -0.39 5.20 -0.55
N GLN A 29 0.79 5.65 -0.95
CA GLN A 29 1.35 6.90 -0.46
C GLN A 29 2.30 7.51 -1.48
N GLY A 30 2.24 8.82 -1.66
CA GLY A 30 3.17 9.55 -2.50
C GLY A 30 2.48 10.58 -3.38
N SER A 31 3.19 11.01 -4.40
CA SER A 31 2.66 11.95 -5.38
C SER A 31 1.84 11.21 -6.43
N GLU A 32 0.58 11.59 -6.60
CA GLU A 32 -0.29 10.97 -7.60
C GLU A 32 0.11 11.28 -9.04
N HIS A 33 1.01 12.25 -9.23
CA HIS A 33 1.54 12.63 -10.55
C HIS A 33 2.98 12.17 -10.75
N ALA A 34 3.48 11.31 -9.87
CA ALA A 34 4.86 10.84 -9.95
C ALA A 34 5.10 9.98 -11.21
N GLU A 35 6.31 10.08 -11.74
CA GLU A 35 6.70 9.25 -12.88
C GLU A 35 7.12 7.84 -12.49
N VAL A 36 7.44 7.62 -11.20
CA VAL A 36 7.91 6.33 -10.69
C VAL A 36 6.90 5.78 -9.70
N LEU A 37 6.47 4.55 -9.95
CA LEU A 37 5.54 3.81 -9.10
C LEU A 37 6.22 2.53 -8.61
N PHE A 38 6.27 2.34 -7.30
CA PHE A 38 6.73 1.09 -6.69
C PHE A 38 5.53 0.26 -6.28
N VAL A 39 5.49 -0.99 -6.70
CA VAL A 39 4.34 -1.88 -6.46
C VAL A 39 4.79 -3.11 -5.70
N GLY A 40 4.21 -3.33 -4.52
CA GLY A 40 4.40 -4.55 -3.76
C GLY A 40 3.18 -5.45 -3.81
N GLU A 41 3.20 -6.53 -3.02
CA GLU A 41 2.12 -7.52 -3.02
C GLU A 41 0.96 -7.12 -2.11
N GLY A 42 1.24 -6.86 -0.84
CA GLY A 42 0.20 -6.55 0.13
C GLY A 42 0.74 -6.04 1.46
N PRO A 43 -0.12 -5.46 2.30
CA PRO A 43 0.30 -4.92 3.58
C PRO A 43 0.63 -6.00 4.61
N GLY A 44 1.65 -5.75 5.42
CA GLY A 44 1.91 -6.52 6.62
C GLY A 44 1.24 -5.87 7.84
N GLN A 45 1.64 -6.33 9.04
CA GLN A 45 1.03 -5.85 10.29
C GLN A 45 1.25 -4.34 10.51
N SER A 46 2.47 -3.86 10.34
CA SER A 46 2.75 -2.43 10.57
C SER A 46 1.98 -1.55 9.61
N GLU A 47 1.89 -1.96 8.34
CA GLU A 47 1.15 -1.24 7.32
C GLU A 47 -0.35 -1.21 7.63
N ASP A 48 -0.91 -2.35 8.04
CA ASP A 48 -2.32 -2.44 8.40
C ASP A 48 -2.65 -1.56 9.61
N GLU A 49 -1.77 -1.51 10.61
CA GLU A 49 -1.96 -0.68 11.79
C GLU A 49 -1.93 0.82 11.47
N GLN A 50 -1.06 1.23 10.56
CA GLN A 50 -0.84 2.65 10.24
C GLN A 50 -1.62 3.14 9.03
N GLY A 51 -2.09 2.23 8.19
CA GLY A 51 -2.78 2.60 6.94
C GLY A 51 -1.84 3.09 5.85
N LEU A 52 -0.55 2.85 5.97
CA LEU A 52 0.47 3.33 5.04
C LEU A 52 1.29 2.16 4.48
N PRO A 53 1.70 2.22 3.20
CA PRO A 53 2.49 1.15 2.59
C PRO A 53 3.95 1.20 3.01
N PHE A 54 4.57 0.04 3.14
CA PHE A 54 6.01 -0.08 3.35
C PHE A 54 6.54 0.76 4.51
N VAL A 55 5.96 0.56 5.71
CA VAL A 55 6.40 1.27 6.94
C VAL A 55 7.09 0.34 7.94
N GLY A 56 7.06 -0.98 7.71
CA GLY A 56 7.79 -1.93 8.53
C GLY A 56 9.28 -1.98 8.14
N ARG A 57 9.95 -3.08 8.52
CA ARG A 57 11.39 -3.24 8.28
C ARG A 57 11.76 -3.13 6.80
N SER A 58 11.01 -3.82 5.92
CA SER A 58 11.25 -3.75 4.47
C SER A 58 11.04 -2.34 3.94
N GLY A 59 10.06 -1.63 4.49
CA GLY A 59 9.78 -0.25 4.09
C GLY A 59 10.89 0.71 4.48
N GLN A 60 11.48 0.51 5.65
CA GLN A 60 12.62 1.32 6.07
C GLN A 60 13.83 1.11 5.16
N LEU A 61 14.06 -0.12 4.73
CA LEU A 61 15.10 -0.43 3.77
C LEU A 61 14.81 0.21 2.41
N LEU A 62 13.55 0.15 1.96
CA LEU A 62 13.14 0.81 0.72
C LEU A 62 13.43 2.30 0.78
N ASP A 63 13.11 2.97 1.88
CA ASP A 63 13.39 4.40 2.03
C ASP A 63 14.88 4.72 1.87
N LYS A 64 15.75 3.86 2.37
CA LYS A 64 17.20 4.05 2.21
C LYS A 64 17.61 3.94 0.74
N TYR A 65 17.06 2.98 0.01
CA TYR A 65 17.33 2.85 -1.42
C TYR A 65 16.79 4.03 -2.21
N LEU A 66 15.59 4.51 -1.87
CA LEU A 66 15.00 5.68 -2.52
C LEU A 66 15.88 6.91 -2.31
N PHE A 67 16.35 7.13 -1.08
CA PHE A 67 17.24 8.23 -0.77
C PHE A 67 18.52 8.18 -1.63
N ALA A 68 19.07 6.97 -1.83
CA ALA A 68 20.30 6.79 -2.61
C ALA A 68 20.14 7.16 -4.09
N ILE A 69 18.92 7.16 -4.63
CA ILE A 69 18.65 7.50 -6.04
C ILE A 69 17.81 8.77 -6.16
N ASP A 70 17.85 9.61 -5.14
CA ASP A 70 17.17 10.91 -5.11
C ASP A 70 15.64 10.81 -5.23
N LEU A 71 15.05 9.73 -4.71
CA LEU A 71 13.60 9.58 -4.61
C LEU A 71 13.15 9.69 -3.16
N ASP A 72 11.96 10.24 -2.96
CA ASP A 72 11.32 10.40 -1.66
C ASP A 72 9.83 10.10 -1.82
N ARG A 73 9.31 9.16 -1.00
CA ARG A 73 7.91 8.74 -1.12
C ARG A 73 6.91 9.87 -0.93
N SER A 74 7.29 10.94 -0.25
CA SER A 74 6.40 12.07 -0.01
C SER A 74 6.44 13.13 -1.11
N GLN A 75 7.36 13.02 -2.09
CA GLN A 75 7.60 14.10 -3.05
C GLN A 75 7.56 13.67 -4.51
N ASN A 76 8.29 12.62 -4.90
CA ASN A 76 8.53 12.35 -6.32
C ASN A 76 8.37 10.90 -6.74
N CYS A 77 7.75 10.07 -5.91
CA CYS A 77 7.36 8.72 -6.29
C CYS A 77 6.04 8.36 -5.61
N TYR A 78 5.45 7.24 -6.02
CA TYR A 78 4.26 6.70 -5.40
C TYR A 78 4.52 5.23 -5.04
N ILE A 79 4.04 4.81 -3.87
CA ILE A 79 4.23 3.45 -3.38
C ILE A 79 2.86 2.84 -3.10
N ALA A 80 2.62 1.64 -3.62
CA ALA A 80 1.36 0.94 -3.44
C ALA A 80 1.58 -0.57 -3.43
N ASN A 81 0.56 -1.30 -3.06
CA ASN A 81 0.50 -2.75 -3.19
C ASN A 81 -0.65 -3.13 -4.12
N ILE A 82 -0.56 -4.28 -4.75
CA ILE A 82 -1.66 -4.83 -5.55
C ILE A 82 -2.86 -5.08 -4.65
N VAL A 83 -2.65 -5.78 -3.52
CA VAL A 83 -3.69 -6.04 -2.52
C VAL A 83 -3.67 -4.92 -1.50
N LYS A 84 -4.82 -4.30 -1.24
CA LYS A 84 -4.92 -3.13 -0.37
C LYS A 84 -5.21 -3.47 1.09
N CYS A 85 -5.47 -4.72 1.41
CA CYS A 85 -5.82 -5.17 2.74
C CYS A 85 -4.88 -6.29 3.17
N ARG A 86 -4.53 -6.32 4.47
CA ARG A 86 -3.61 -7.32 5.01
C ARG A 86 -4.26 -8.70 5.02
N PRO A 87 -3.63 -9.71 4.37
CA PRO A 87 -4.07 -11.11 4.56
C PRO A 87 -3.80 -11.57 5.99
N PRO A 88 -4.69 -12.39 6.58
CA PRO A 88 -4.49 -12.89 7.95
C PRO A 88 -3.12 -13.57 8.10
N LYS A 89 -2.41 -13.22 9.18
CA LYS A 89 -1.08 -13.78 9.51
C LYS A 89 -0.06 -13.60 8.38
N ASN A 90 -0.22 -12.55 7.57
CA ASN A 90 0.69 -12.21 6.47
C ASN A 90 0.86 -13.35 5.43
N ARG A 91 -0.15 -14.20 5.27
CA ARG A 91 -0.12 -15.23 4.23
C ARG A 91 -0.18 -14.61 2.84
N ASP A 92 0.18 -15.37 1.82
CA ASP A 92 0.02 -14.92 0.45
C ASP A 92 -1.46 -14.69 0.12
N PRO A 93 -1.79 -13.67 -0.68
CA PRO A 93 -3.17 -13.46 -1.11
C PRO A 93 -3.70 -14.64 -1.92
N LEU A 94 -4.98 -14.95 -1.74
CA LEU A 94 -5.66 -15.97 -2.54
C LEU A 94 -6.04 -15.40 -3.92
N PRO A 95 -6.24 -16.25 -4.94
CA PRO A 95 -6.58 -15.75 -6.28
C PRO A 95 -7.80 -14.85 -6.34
N ALA A 96 -8.77 -15.04 -5.43
CA ALA A 96 -9.99 -14.21 -5.39
C ALA A 96 -9.79 -12.89 -4.66
N GLU A 97 -8.66 -12.71 -4.02
CA GLU A 97 -8.32 -11.51 -3.29
C GLU A 97 -7.47 -10.57 -4.14
#